data_62a5d346c0c2203e6bb7eb0c41afb31a
#
_entry.id   62a5d346c0c2203e6bb7eb0c41afb31a
#
_cell.length_a   1.000
_cell.length_b   1.000
_cell.length_c   1.000
_cell.angle_alpha   90.00
_cell.angle_beta   90.00
_cell.angle_gamma   90.00
#
_symmetry.space_group_name_H-M   'P 1'
#
loop_
_entity.id
_entity.type
_entity.pdbx_description
1 polymer ?
#
loop_
_entity_poly.entity_id
_entity_poly.type
_entity_poly.pdbx_seq_one_letter_code
_entity_poly.pdbx_strand_id
1 'polypeptide(L)'
;NKLSKLKKKKNTFIKLSPEISDENLEYICNVSMNEEFISGIILTNTTISREMLYKKPMNDSWKIKEIGGLSGPPLKNLTNSIIKKAYEICKGKIKIIGVGGISNGKDAFEKISIGANALQLYTSLVYKGPNVVNDILEDLSNKIREKGLENVNDLVGKNISYE
;
A
#
# COMPACT_ATOMS: atom_id res chain seq x y z
N ASN A 1 28.15 -4.22 0.87
CA ASN A 1 26.74 -4.62 1.02
C ASN A 1 26.59 -6.11 0.70
N LYS A 2 26.00 -6.93 1.62
CA LYS A 2 25.88 -8.39 1.42
C LYS A 2 24.95 -8.74 0.24
N LEU A 3 23.91 -7.94 -0.01
CA LEU A 3 22.94 -8.18 -1.07
C LEU A 3 23.51 -7.94 -2.47
N SER A 4 24.40 -6.96 -2.64
CA SER A 4 25.06 -6.67 -3.91
C SER A 4 26.04 -7.77 -4.35
N LYS A 5 26.47 -8.65 -3.42
CA LYS A 5 27.40 -9.77 -3.67
C LYS A 5 26.71 -11.07 -4.06
N LEU A 6 25.38 -11.12 -4.12
CA LEU A 6 24.67 -12.33 -4.54
C LEU A 6 24.92 -12.59 -6.03
N LYS A 7 25.40 -13.79 -6.38
CA LYS A 7 25.67 -14.25 -7.76
C LYS A 7 24.44 -14.23 -8.66
N LYS A 8 23.21 -14.22 -8.10
CA LYS A 8 21.95 -14.11 -8.82
C LYS A 8 21.18 -12.94 -8.24
N LYS A 9 20.92 -11.90 -9.03
CA LYS A 9 20.07 -10.77 -8.65
C LYS A 9 18.68 -11.31 -8.32
N LYS A 10 18.23 -11.10 -7.08
CA LYS A 10 16.86 -11.41 -6.64
C LYS A 10 16.12 -10.10 -6.47
N ASN A 11 14.84 -10.10 -6.85
CA ASN A 11 13.96 -8.96 -6.59
C ASN A 11 13.83 -8.76 -5.08
N THR A 12 14.27 -7.61 -4.61
CA THR A 12 14.25 -7.25 -3.18
C THR A 12 13.32 -6.07 -2.98
N PHE A 13 12.43 -6.19 -2.01
CA PHE A 13 11.50 -5.12 -1.63
C PHE A 13 11.73 -4.71 -0.19
N ILE A 14 11.67 -3.42 0.08
CA ILE A 14 11.78 -2.86 1.43
C ILE A 14 10.38 -2.59 1.96
N LYS A 15 10.01 -3.22 3.08
CA LYS A 15 8.70 -2.98 3.72
C LYS A 15 8.84 -1.97 4.86
N LEU A 16 8.03 -0.90 4.78
CA LEU A 16 8.10 0.23 5.71
C LEU A 16 6.95 0.22 6.72
N SER A 17 7.23 0.78 7.89
CA SER A 17 6.20 1.06 8.90
C SER A 17 5.36 2.27 8.48
N PRO A 18 4.07 2.33 8.87
CA PRO A 18 3.26 3.53 8.65
C PRO A 18 3.65 4.71 9.57
N GLU A 19 4.47 4.49 10.60
CA GLU A 19 5.02 5.54 11.47
C GLU A 19 6.29 6.19 10.90
N ILE A 20 6.64 5.92 9.64
CA ILE A 20 7.80 6.52 8.99
C ILE A 20 7.61 8.05 8.86
N SER A 21 8.64 8.82 9.20
CA SER A 21 8.63 10.26 8.95
C SER A 21 8.76 10.58 7.46
N ASP A 22 8.29 11.76 7.04
CA ASP A 22 8.38 12.19 5.64
C ASP A 22 9.84 12.25 5.16
N GLU A 23 10.77 12.72 6.00
CA GLU A 23 12.21 12.76 5.72
C GLU A 23 12.79 11.35 5.46
N ASN A 24 12.45 10.39 6.32
CA ASN A 24 12.92 9.02 6.16
C ASN A 24 12.26 8.34 4.95
N LEU A 25 10.99 8.62 4.65
CA LEU A 25 10.33 8.14 3.45
C LEU A 25 11.06 8.63 2.20
N GLU A 26 11.34 9.93 2.13
CA GLU A 26 12.08 10.53 1.03
C GLU A 26 13.48 9.93 0.88
N TYR A 27 14.22 9.81 1.97
CA TYR A 27 15.55 9.19 1.98
C TYR A 27 15.51 7.75 1.43
N ILE A 28 14.57 6.92 1.92
CA ILE A 28 14.45 5.52 1.49
C ILE A 28 14.02 5.43 0.03
N CYS A 29 13.11 6.28 -0.43
CA CYS A 29 12.71 6.35 -1.83
C CYS A 29 13.93 6.67 -2.72
N ASN A 30 14.71 7.69 -2.37
CA ASN A 30 15.89 8.10 -3.10
C ASN A 30 16.97 7.01 -3.14
N VAL A 31 17.24 6.35 -2.01
CA VAL A 31 18.17 5.21 -1.96
C VAL A 31 17.65 4.07 -2.84
N SER A 32 16.35 3.75 -2.74
CA SER A 32 15.76 2.65 -3.51
C SER A 32 15.82 2.88 -5.02
N MET A 33 15.69 4.12 -5.48
CA MET A 33 15.83 4.47 -6.91
C MET A 33 17.26 4.33 -7.45
N ASN A 34 18.26 4.43 -6.58
CA ASN A 34 19.67 4.42 -6.97
C ASN A 34 20.34 3.04 -6.81
N GLU A 35 19.68 2.11 -6.12
CA GLU A 35 20.23 0.78 -5.83
C GLU A 35 19.62 -0.29 -6.75
N GLU A 36 20.39 -0.80 -7.69
CA GLU A 36 19.93 -1.79 -8.68
C GLU A 36 19.33 -3.09 -8.11
N PHE A 37 19.67 -3.45 -6.87
CA PHE A 37 19.14 -4.66 -6.23
C PHE A 37 17.78 -4.44 -5.53
N ILE A 38 17.32 -3.17 -5.40
CA ILE A 38 16.02 -2.84 -4.85
C ILE A 38 15.00 -2.74 -5.99
N SER A 39 14.03 -3.64 -5.98
CA SER A 39 12.98 -3.70 -7.01
C SER A 39 11.77 -2.83 -6.67
N GLY A 40 11.63 -2.42 -5.41
CA GLY A 40 10.54 -1.57 -4.98
C GLY A 40 10.35 -1.51 -3.46
N ILE A 41 9.28 -0.87 -3.05
CA ILE A 41 8.90 -0.69 -1.65
C ILE A 41 7.51 -1.24 -1.38
N ILE A 42 7.28 -1.74 -0.17
CA ILE A 42 5.98 -2.24 0.30
C ILE A 42 5.46 -1.26 1.35
N LEU A 43 4.34 -0.65 1.09
CA LEU A 43 3.70 0.36 1.92
C LEU A 43 2.27 -0.08 2.30
N THR A 44 2.03 -0.44 3.56
CA THR A 44 2.87 -0.40 4.74
C THR A 44 2.76 -1.68 5.55
N ASN A 45 3.49 -1.75 6.68
CA ASN A 45 3.22 -2.71 7.75
C ASN A 45 1.98 -2.27 8.55
N THR A 46 1.63 -3.00 9.61
CA THR A 46 0.62 -2.63 10.61
C THR A 46 1.08 -1.42 11.43
N THR A 47 0.14 -0.69 12.06
CA THR A 47 0.43 0.47 12.92
C THR A 47 0.32 0.12 14.39
N ILE A 48 1.17 0.71 15.20
CA ILE A 48 1.06 0.70 16.68
C ILE A 48 0.14 1.81 17.18
N SER A 49 -0.15 2.83 16.38
CA SER A 49 -1.08 3.90 16.74
C SER A 49 -2.52 3.40 16.84
N ARG A 50 -3.24 3.95 17.79
CA ARG A 50 -4.68 3.69 18.03
C ARG A 50 -5.54 4.93 17.81
N GLU A 51 -4.95 6.07 17.44
CA GLU A 51 -5.65 7.35 17.29
C GLU A 51 -6.84 7.27 16.34
N MET A 52 -6.72 6.49 15.27
CA MET A 52 -7.79 6.32 14.30
C MET A 52 -9.00 5.55 14.84
N LEU A 53 -8.86 4.85 15.97
CA LEU A 53 -9.94 4.14 16.64
C LEU A 53 -10.76 5.06 17.55
N TYR A 54 -10.15 6.12 18.10
CA TYR A 54 -10.85 7.04 19.03
C TYR A 54 -11.93 7.89 18.36
N LYS A 55 -11.91 7.99 17.03
CA LYS A 55 -12.88 8.77 16.24
C LYS A 55 -14.21 8.04 16.01
N LYS A 56 -14.33 6.79 16.43
CA LYS A 56 -15.56 5.98 16.29
C LYS A 56 -15.98 5.47 17.66
N PRO A 57 -17.30 5.49 17.99
CA PRO A 57 -17.77 4.81 19.18
C PRO A 57 -17.46 3.31 19.05
N MET A 58 -16.65 2.80 19.97
CA MET A 58 -16.28 1.40 20.01
C MET A 58 -16.95 0.75 21.23
N ASN A 59 -17.77 -0.26 20.96
CA ASN A 59 -18.35 -1.09 22.02
C ASN A 59 -17.30 -1.97 22.74
N ASP A 60 -16.10 -2.09 22.13
CA ASP A 60 -15.02 -2.99 22.57
C ASP A 60 -13.78 -2.18 22.97
N SER A 61 -13.86 -1.42 24.04
CA SER A 61 -12.76 -0.58 24.54
C SER A 61 -11.47 -1.36 24.87
N TRP A 62 -11.58 -2.68 25.13
CA TRP A 62 -10.43 -3.55 25.39
C TRP A 62 -9.51 -3.71 24.16
N LYS A 63 -10.07 -3.66 22.94
CA LYS A 63 -9.30 -3.76 21.69
C LYS A 63 -8.28 -2.62 21.52
N ILE A 64 -8.51 -1.49 22.16
CA ILE A 64 -7.58 -0.36 22.15
C ILE A 64 -6.30 -0.68 22.95
N LYS A 65 -6.43 -1.54 23.97
CA LYS A 65 -5.35 -1.92 24.87
C LYS A 65 -4.52 -3.11 24.38
N GLU A 66 -4.96 -3.76 23.29
CA GLU A 66 -4.24 -4.91 22.72
C GLU A 66 -2.83 -4.53 22.26
N ILE A 67 -1.87 -5.38 22.63
CA ILE A 67 -0.48 -5.26 22.22
C ILE A 67 -0.36 -5.83 20.78
N GLY A 68 0.30 -5.09 19.90
CA GLY A 68 0.53 -5.51 18.53
C GLY A 68 0.11 -4.51 17.49
N GLY A 69 0.28 -4.86 16.22
CA GLY A 69 -0.04 -3.97 15.10
C GLY A 69 -1.52 -4.00 14.74
N LEU A 70 -2.14 -2.82 14.66
CA LEU A 70 -3.48 -2.66 14.12
C LEU A 70 -3.44 -2.83 12.59
N SER A 71 -4.39 -3.57 12.02
CA SER A 71 -4.56 -3.82 10.60
C SER A 71 -6.00 -3.57 10.12
N GLY A 72 -6.25 -3.74 8.84
CA GLY A 72 -7.58 -3.66 8.24
C GLY A 72 -8.05 -2.24 7.92
N PRO A 73 -9.38 -2.01 7.83
CA PRO A 73 -9.95 -0.76 7.33
C PRO A 73 -9.44 0.52 8.01
N PRO A 74 -9.12 0.56 9.31
CA PRO A 74 -8.57 1.76 9.94
C PRO A 74 -7.29 2.27 9.30
N LEU A 75 -6.47 1.38 8.69
CA LEU A 75 -5.22 1.75 8.04
C LEU A 75 -5.39 2.44 6.69
N LYS A 76 -6.55 2.38 6.05
CA LYS A 76 -6.74 2.79 4.66
C LYS A 76 -6.21 4.19 4.36
N ASN A 77 -6.67 5.19 5.10
CA ASN A 77 -6.33 6.58 4.83
C ASN A 77 -4.84 6.86 5.11
N LEU A 78 -4.30 6.30 6.19
CA LEU A 78 -2.89 6.45 6.53
C LEU A 78 -1.99 5.86 5.45
N THR A 79 -2.25 4.62 5.03
CA THR A 79 -1.45 3.95 3.99
C THR A 79 -1.60 4.62 2.63
N ASN A 80 -2.79 5.13 2.28
CA ASN A 80 -3.02 5.87 1.05
C ASN A 80 -2.19 7.16 1.00
N SER A 81 -2.13 7.92 2.11
CA SER A 81 -1.30 9.11 2.20
C SER A 81 0.19 8.80 1.97
N ILE A 82 0.70 7.73 2.57
CA ILE A 82 2.10 7.33 2.43
C ILE A 82 2.41 6.85 1.00
N ILE A 83 1.50 6.07 0.39
CA ILE A 83 1.65 5.60 -1.00
C ILE A 83 1.69 6.79 -1.97
N LYS A 84 0.78 7.76 -1.78
CA LYS A 84 0.74 8.97 -2.60
C LYS A 84 2.05 9.74 -2.53
N LYS A 85 2.53 10.05 -1.32
CA LYS A 85 3.82 10.73 -1.10
C LYS A 85 5.00 9.97 -1.73
N ALA A 86 5.08 8.66 -1.53
CA ALA A 86 6.14 7.84 -2.11
C ALA A 86 6.10 7.86 -3.64
N TYR A 87 4.93 7.82 -4.24
CA TYR A 87 4.80 7.89 -5.69
C TYR A 87 5.20 9.26 -6.25
N GLU A 88 4.83 10.36 -5.58
CA GLU A 88 5.24 11.73 -5.94
C GLU A 88 6.77 11.89 -5.92
N ILE A 89 7.45 11.26 -4.96
CA ILE A 89 8.92 11.24 -4.89
C ILE A 89 9.51 10.35 -6.00
N CYS A 90 9.02 9.12 -6.12
CA CYS A 90 9.60 8.12 -7.02
C CYS A 90 9.24 8.33 -8.49
N LYS A 91 8.10 8.97 -8.78
CA LYS A 91 7.57 9.23 -10.15
C LYS A 91 7.59 8.00 -11.04
N GLY A 92 7.22 6.84 -10.47
CA GLY A 92 7.16 5.56 -11.17
C GLY A 92 8.50 4.85 -11.42
N LYS A 93 9.63 5.41 -10.97
CA LYS A 93 10.97 4.81 -11.17
C LYS A 93 11.17 3.49 -10.41
N ILE A 94 10.47 3.30 -9.29
CA ILE A 94 10.46 2.04 -8.53
C ILE A 94 9.02 1.53 -8.35
N LYS A 95 8.88 0.23 -8.10
CA LYS A 95 7.56 -0.37 -7.88
C LYS A 95 7.09 -0.14 -6.45
N ILE A 96 5.81 0.21 -6.29
CA ILE A 96 5.16 0.36 -5.00
C ILE A 96 4.11 -0.74 -4.85
N ILE A 97 4.22 -1.53 -3.78
CA ILE A 97 3.22 -2.52 -3.40
C ILE A 97 2.38 -1.92 -2.26
N GLY A 98 1.10 -1.67 -2.54
CA GLY A 98 0.18 -1.09 -1.56
C GLY A 98 -0.41 -2.14 -0.63
N VAL A 99 -0.36 -1.88 0.69
CA VAL A 99 -0.90 -2.78 1.72
C VAL A 99 -1.67 -1.97 2.76
N GLY A 100 -2.76 -2.52 3.26
CA GLY A 100 -3.55 -1.96 4.36
C GLY A 100 -4.89 -1.36 3.92
N GLY A 101 -5.95 -1.78 4.59
CA GLY A 101 -7.29 -1.27 4.40
C GLY A 101 -8.00 -1.65 3.10
N ILE A 102 -7.54 -2.68 2.39
CA ILE A 102 -8.18 -3.16 1.17
C ILE A 102 -9.23 -4.20 1.52
N SER A 103 -10.49 -3.96 1.12
CA SER A 103 -11.58 -4.87 1.41
C SER A 103 -12.61 -5.04 0.27
N ASN A 104 -12.46 -4.29 -0.82
CA ASN A 104 -13.30 -4.33 -2.02
C ASN A 104 -12.53 -3.72 -3.21
N GLY A 105 -13.09 -3.77 -4.41
CA GLY A 105 -12.45 -3.24 -5.61
C GLY A 105 -12.34 -1.71 -5.63
N LYS A 106 -13.22 -1.00 -4.91
CA LYS A 106 -13.07 0.46 -4.75
C LYS A 106 -11.81 0.83 -3.99
N ASP A 107 -11.50 0.10 -2.90
CA ASP A 107 -10.26 0.30 -2.14
C ASP A 107 -9.02 -0.03 -2.99
N ALA A 108 -9.11 -1.11 -3.79
CA ALA A 108 -8.07 -1.52 -4.71
C ALA A 108 -7.84 -0.45 -5.80
N PHE A 109 -8.91 0.00 -6.46
CA PHE A 109 -8.88 1.04 -7.48
C PHE A 109 -8.25 2.32 -6.95
N GLU A 110 -8.70 2.80 -5.79
CA GLU A 110 -8.17 4.00 -5.15
C GLU A 110 -6.66 3.87 -4.89
N LYS A 111 -6.22 2.74 -4.32
CA LYS A 111 -4.82 2.53 -3.96
C LYS A 111 -3.90 2.45 -5.18
N ILE A 112 -4.37 1.87 -6.29
CA ILE A 112 -3.62 1.85 -7.54
C ILE A 112 -3.59 3.24 -8.17
N SER A 113 -4.71 3.96 -8.18
CA SER A 113 -4.80 5.29 -8.78
C SER A 113 -3.90 6.34 -8.12
N ILE A 114 -3.49 6.12 -6.87
CA ILE A 114 -2.53 6.95 -6.15
C ILE A 114 -1.09 6.42 -6.20
N GLY A 115 -0.79 5.42 -7.04
CA GLY A 115 0.58 5.02 -7.34
C GLY A 115 1.00 3.61 -6.97
N ALA A 116 0.13 2.77 -6.39
CA ALA A 116 0.47 1.37 -6.16
C ALA A 116 0.47 0.57 -7.47
N ASN A 117 1.55 -0.17 -7.74
CA ASN A 117 1.65 -1.06 -8.91
C ASN A 117 1.06 -2.45 -8.66
N ALA A 118 1.05 -2.89 -7.40
CA ALA A 118 0.48 -4.15 -6.96
C ALA A 118 -0.10 -4.00 -5.55
N LEU A 119 -0.93 -4.93 -5.14
CA LEU A 119 -1.62 -4.88 -3.86
C LEU A 119 -1.38 -6.16 -3.05
N GLN A 120 -1.31 -6.00 -1.72
CA GLN A 120 -1.36 -7.11 -0.78
C GLN A 120 -2.52 -6.89 0.19
N LEU A 121 -3.22 -7.95 0.54
CA LEU A 121 -4.28 -7.94 1.55
C LEU A 121 -4.10 -9.09 2.53
N TYR A 122 -4.53 -8.89 3.77
CA TYR A 122 -4.50 -9.89 4.82
C TYR A 122 -5.82 -9.92 5.59
N THR A 123 -6.16 -8.82 6.25
CA THR A 123 -7.30 -8.77 7.16
C THR A 123 -8.64 -9.11 6.48
N SER A 124 -8.87 -8.60 5.27
CA SER A 124 -10.08 -8.92 4.52
C SER A 124 -10.15 -10.39 4.12
N LEU A 125 -9.01 -11.03 3.84
CA LEU A 125 -8.94 -12.46 3.57
C LEU A 125 -9.36 -13.28 4.79
N VAL A 126 -8.94 -12.86 6.00
CA VAL A 126 -9.31 -13.53 7.25
C VAL A 126 -10.81 -13.45 7.52
N TYR A 127 -11.43 -12.28 7.30
CA TYR A 127 -12.85 -12.07 7.64
C TYR A 127 -13.82 -12.52 6.53
N LYS A 128 -13.43 -12.42 5.25
CA LYS A 128 -14.31 -12.68 4.10
C LYS A 128 -13.96 -13.99 3.38
N GLY A 129 -12.86 -14.65 3.75
CA GLY A 129 -12.37 -15.84 3.06
C GLY A 129 -11.71 -15.55 1.71
N PRO A 130 -11.21 -16.61 1.03
CA PRO A 130 -10.41 -16.48 -0.20
C PRO A 130 -11.17 -15.84 -1.38
N ASN A 131 -12.49 -15.97 -1.43
CA ASN A 131 -13.30 -15.40 -2.51
C ASN A 131 -13.21 -13.87 -2.61
N VAL A 132 -12.83 -13.18 -1.52
CA VAL A 132 -12.64 -11.73 -1.52
C VAL A 132 -11.65 -11.28 -2.60
N VAL A 133 -10.70 -12.12 -2.99
CA VAL A 133 -9.74 -11.79 -4.06
C VAL A 133 -10.46 -11.70 -5.40
N ASN A 134 -11.32 -12.68 -5.72
CA ASN A 134 -12.11 -12.68 -6.95
C ASN A 134 -13.07 -11.49 -6.99
N ASP A 135 -13.78 -11.21 -5.89
CA ASP A 135 -14.70 -10.08 -5.78
C ASP A 135 -13.99 -8.75 -6.03
N ILE A 136 -12.78 -8.59 -5.46
CA ILE A 136 -11.94 -7.39 -5.66
C ILE A 136 -11.50 -7.27 -7.12
N LEU A 137 -11.08 -8.36 -7.75
CA LEU A 137 -10.58 -8.35 -9.13
C LEU A 137 -11.72 -8.05 -10.12
N GLU A 138 -12.90 -8.60 -9.91
CA GLU A 138 -14.08 -8.35 -10.74
C GLU A 138 -14.53 -6.89 -10.64
N ASP A 139 -14.70 -6.35 -9.40
CA ASP A 139 -15.08 -4.95 -9.18
C ASP A 139 -14.00 -3.99 -9.72
N LEU A 140 -12.73 -4.30 -9.53
CA LEU A 140 -11.62 -3.52 -10.08
C LEU A 140 -11.64 -3.51 -11.62
N SER A 141 -11.85 -4.66 -12.25
CA SER A 141 -11.93 -4.79 -13.71
C SER A 141 -13.08 -3.94 -14.28
N ASN A 142 -14.25 -4.00 -13.64
CA ASN A 142 -15.41 -3.19 -14.03
C ASN A 142 -15.10 -1.69 -13.94
N LYS A 143 -14.48 -1.24 -12.84
CA LYS A 143 -14.10 0.16 -12.66
C LYS A 143 -13.06 0.67 -13.68
N ILE A 144 -12.11 -0.20 -14.06
CA ILE A 144 -11.12 0.11 -15.10
C ILE A 144 -11.83 0.34 -16.44
N ARG A 145 -12.78 -0.55 -16.82
CA ARG A 145 -13.58 -0.42 -18.06
C ARG A 145 -14.46 0.83 -18.04
N GLU A 146 -15.15 1.12 -16.92
CA GLU A 146 -15.96 2.32 -16.76
C GLU A 146 -15.16 3.62 -16.96
N LYS A 147 -13.87 3.59 -16.64
CA LYS A 147 -12.95 4.71 -16.86
C LYS A 147 -12.31 4.73 -18.25
N GLY A 148 -12.69 3.81 -19.13
CA GLY A 148 -12.13 3.72 -20.48
C GLY A 148 -10.65 3.35 -20.52
N LEU A 149 -10.16 2.63 -19.49
CA LEU A 149 -8.78 2.17 -19.43
C LEU A 149 -8.66 0.74 -19.97
N GLU A 150 -7.56 0.45 -20.66
CA GLU A 150 -7.34 -0.87 -21.25
C GLU A 150 -6.78 -1.87 -20.25
N ASN A 151 -5.94 -1.39 -19.31
CA ASN A 151 -5.34 -2.26 -18.31
C ASN A 151 -5.07 -1.52 -16.98
N VAL A 152 -4.72 -2.31 -15.95
CA VAL A 152 -4.48 -1.79 -14.60
C VAL A 152 -3.26 -0.84 -14.53
N ASN A 153 -2.27 -1.01 -15.40
CA ASN A 153 -1.09 -0.13 -15.38
C ASN A 153 -1.44 1.30 -15.82
N ASP A 154 -2.48 1.45 -16.64
CA ASP A 154 -2.95 2.77 -17.08
C ASP A 154 -3.59 3.56 -15.94
N LEU A 155 -3.97 2.88 -14.85
CA LEU A 155 -4.54 3.51 -13.66
C LEU A 155 -3.47 4.02 -12.68
N VAL A 156 -2.25 3.45 -12.71
CA VAL A 156 -1.21 3.74 -11.71
C VAL A 156 -0.85 5.22 -11.70
N GLY A 157 -1.10 5.88 -10.57
CA GLY A 157 -0.78 7.30 -10.37
C GLY A 157 -1.71 8.30 -11.07
N LYS A 158 -2.80 7.88 -11.71
CA LYS A 158 -3.72 8.80 -12.43
C LYS A 158 -4.39 9.86 -11.57
N ASN A 159 -4.56 9.60 -10.27
CA ASN A 159 -5.17 10.57 -9.34
C ASN A 159 -4.13 11.45 -8.63
N ILE A 160 -2.91 11.51 -9.16
CA ILE A 160 -1.87 12.40 -8.67
C ILE A 160 -1.78 13.57 -9.63
N SER A 161 -2.23 14.74 -9.17
CA SER A 161 -1.97 16.01 -9.87
C SER A 161 -0.52 16.40 -9.56
N TYR A 162 0.31 16.48 -10.56
CA TYR A 162 1.60 17.16 -10.45
C TYR A 162 1.34 18.67 -10.54
N GLU A 163 1.44 19.39 -9.42
CA GLU A 163 1.57 20.85 -9.41
C GLU A 163 2.97 21.27 -9.85
#